data_31f20edecf00c95bf18c7a26d365bbf1
#
_entry.id   31f20edecf00c95bf18c7a26d365bbf1
#
_cell.length_a   1.000
_cell.length_b   1.000
_cell.length_c   1.000
_cell.angle_alpha   90.00
_cell.angle_beta   90.00
_cell.angle_gamma   90.00
#
_symmetry.space_group_name_H-M   'P 1'
#
loop_
_entity.id
_entity.type
_entity.pdbx_description
1 polymer ?
#
loop_
_entity_poly.entity_id
_entity_poly.type
_entity_poly.pdbx_seq_one_letter_code
_entity_poly.pdbx_strand_id
1 'polypeptide(L)'
;MQLELGKINCYNYKKKNRGENMKIAKKITALALAFIIMLTACDDKNSSSDLKTNEQTKATYDLDYDFEDFDKDEESVDRTKTFTPYEKMSDGPKYEEAKFVDKSNNIEFERIFKAEDLNIKADSKIFTVDNEKVVQVGANATISVAVDIPQSGNYSVEFVWKTEQYTKPMVVFAGQKANPEVSPSDVFITYGIYNVNVESEKLVARLTSVGHDKMQLKEIRIFSAQKISQETYNVSAELSNKNATDNTKRLMKFIADNYGKNVLTGQTSNNAMASQEFQKIYNTTGRYPAVCGFDLIEYSPSRKARGSYSNAVDNAIRWYQVENGIVEFAWHWNAPEKYLYDTGSDYTGEQKWWKGFYTEATSISIKDIMEGRDEEGYQLLLDDIDAIAVQLKILQNYDVPVLWRPLHEASGGWFWWGAEGAEPYKALWRLLYDRLTNYHKLNNLIWVYNGQNPAWYPGDDVVDIIGEDIYPEKKDVSPQQSRFKQALSSTESKKIIALTENGNILDIDMLLEEKVMWSWFCTWEGDFVLDKKSDTVSTEYTPQDIVIKAYNHENTITLDELPDLKTYSLD
;
A
#
# COMPACT_ATOMS: atom_id res chain seq x y z
N MET A 1 11.71 2.19 7.63
CA MET A 1 12.15 3.54 7.22
C MET A 1 11.46 4.64 7.99
N GLN A 2 10.15 4.60 8.26
CA GLN A 2 9.47 5.56 9.17
C GLN A 2 10.01 5.54 10.62
N LEU A 3 10.48 4.41 11.13
CA LEU A 3 11.01 4.25 12.49
C LEU A 3 12.35 4.98 12.75
N GLU A 4 13.16 5.24 11.74
CA GLU A 4 14.43 5.96 11.92
C GLU A 4 14.29 7.48 11.82
N LEU A 5 13.36 7.99 11.04
CA LEU A 5 13.15 9.44 10.90
C LEU A 5 12.56 10.08 12.18
N GLY A 6 11.75 9.33 12.93
CA GLY A 6 11.25 9.77 14.23
C GLY A 6 12.33 9.84 15.33
N LYS A 7 13.39 9.03 15.25
CA LYS A 7 14.45 8.98 16.26
C LYS A 7 15.48 10.11 16.13
N ILE A 8 15.71 10.63 14.93
CA ILE A 8 16.73 11.68 14.70
C ILE A 8 16.23 13.05 15.15
N ASN A 9 14.95 13.35 15.06
CA ASN A 9 14.42 14.64 15.47
C ASN A 9 14.19 14.80 16.99
N CYS A 10 14.04 13.73 17.74
CA CYS A 10 13.89 13.82 19.21
C CYS A 10 15.21 13.94 19.99
N TYR A 11 16.32 13.49 19.43
CA TYR A 11 17.60 13.44 20.20
C TYR A 11 18.35 14.77 20.20
N ASN A 12 18.13 15.63 19.23
CA ASN A 12 18.81 16.95 19.16
C ASN A 12 18.08 18.08 19.89
N TYR A 13 16.84 17.86 20.37
CA TYR A 13 16.06 18.90 21.08
C TYR A 13 16.21 18.86 22.60
N LYS A 14 16.79 17.79 23.17
CA LYS A 14 16.88 17.62 24.65
C LYS A 14 18.16 18.12 25.30
N LYS A 15 19.11 18.70 24.58
CA LYS A 15 20.40 19.12 25.16
C LYS A 15 20.69 20.60 25.21
N LYS A 16 19.74 21.47 24.79
CA LYS A 16 19.90 22.92 24.93
C LYS A 16 18.58 23.54 25.43
N ASN A 17 18.56 24.01 26.63
CA ASN A 17 17.61 24.94 27.26
C ASN A 17 16.86 24.42 28.50
N ARG A 18 17.57 24.33 29.62
CA ARG A 18 16.97 24.31 30.96
C ARG A 18 16.99 25.71 31.65
N GLY A 19 17.39 26.77 30.94
CA GLY A 19 17.57 28.10 31.54
C GLY A 19 16.64 29.22 31.05
N GLU A 20 15.92 29.05 29.93
CA GLU A 20 15.16 30.15 29.32
C GLU A 20 13.62 29.98 29.30
N ASN A 21 13.11 28.81 29.72
CA ASN A 21 11.67 28.53 29.60
C ASN A 21 10.74 29.24 30.59
N MET A 22 11.29 29.94 31.61
CA MET A 22 10.46 30.66 32.56
C MET A 22 10.16 32.13 32.16
N LYS A 23 10.86 32.66 31.13
CA LYS A 23 10.59 34.01 30.60
C LYS A 23 9.70 33.99 29.34
N ILE A 24 9.61 32.87 28.65
CA ILE A 24 8.79 32.73 27.44
C ILE A 24 7.33 32.41 27.78
N ALA A 25 7.06 31.68 28.85
CA ALA A 25 5.69 31.38 29.29
C ALA A 25 4.89 32.64 29.69
N LYS A 26 5.55 33.67 30.23
CA LYS A 26 4.91 34.94 30.58
C LYS A 26 4.66 35.89 29.40
N LYS A 27 5.32 35.66 28.23
CA LYS A 27 5.08 36.45 27.01
C LYS A 27 3.99 35.85 26.12
N ILE A 28 3.76 34.55 26.19
CA ILE A 28 2.71 33.87 25.41
C ILE A 28 1.32 34.15 26.00
N THR A 29 1.20 34.29 27.33
CA THR A 29 -0.07 34.62 27.98
C THR A 29 -0.48 36.09 27.73
N ALA A 30 0.47 36.97 27.46
CA ALA A 30 0.18 38.37 27.12
C ALA A 30 -0.21 38.59 25.66
N LEU A 31 0.26 37.74 24.73
CA LEU A 31 -0.14 37.77 23.31
C LEU A 31 -1.52 37.16 23.07
N ALA A 32 -1.92 36.12 23.81
CA ALA A 32 -3.24 35.51 23.70
C ALA A 32 -4.36 36.43 24.21
N LEU A 33 -4.10 37.30 25.20
CA LEU A 33 -5.07 38.30 25.65
C LEU A 33 -5.19 39.51 24.71
N ALA A 34 -4.16 39.82 23.92
CA ALA A 34 -4.19 40.91 22.95
C ALA A 34 -4.96 40.53 21.66
N PHE A 35 -5.06 39.24 21.34
CA PHE A 35 -5.79 38.78 20.16
C PHE A 35 -7.31 38.69 20.37
N ILE A 36 -7.77 38.61 21.62
CA ILE A 36 -9.21 38.56 21.95
C ILE A 36 -9.82 39.96 21.98
N ILE A 37 -9.01 41.01 22.15
CA ILE A 37 -9.48 42.42 22.21
C ILE A 37 -9.53 43.08 20.82
N MET A 38 -8.93 42.50 19.78
CA MET A 38 -8.98 43.04 18.40
C MET A 38 -10.15 42.53 17.54
N LEU A 39 -11.01 41.67 18.07
CA LEU A 39 -12.17 41.12 17.33
C LEU A 39 -13.50 41.81 17.66
N THR A 40 -13.50 42.92 18.42
CA THR A 40 -14.73 43.64 18.79
C THR A 40 -14.79 45.12 18.41
N ALA A 41 -13.94 45.59 17.50
CA ALA A 41 -14.03 46.96 17.05
C ALA A 41 -13.66 47.09 15.57
N CYS A 42 -14.63 46.93 14.69
CA CYS A 42 -14.71 47.60 13.38
C CYS A 42 -16.08 47.28 12.75
N ASP A 43 -17.06 48.07 13.15
CA ASP A 43 -18.20 48.40 12.31
C ASP A 43 -18.00 49.83 11.78
N ASP A 44 -18.31 50.02 10.54
CA ASP A 44 -18.64 51.25 9.80
C ASP A 44 -17.67 51.79 8.73
N LYS A 45 -18.29 51.78 7.53
CA LYS A 45 -18.30 52.75 6.41
C LYS A 45 -17.33 52.62 5.23
N ASN A 46 -18.01 52.19 4.12
CA ASN A 46 -17.94 52.76 2.74
C ASN A 46 -16.60 53.06 2.06
N SER A 47 -16.27 52.27 1.05
CA SER A 47 -16.11 52.80 -0.32
C SER A 47 -16.05 51.67 -1.37
N SER A 48 -16.79 51.88 -2.44
CA SER A 48 -16.92 51.03 -3.65
C SER A 48 -15.62 50.94 -4.45
N SER A 49 -15.21 49.73 -4.85
CA SER A 49 -14.58 49.49 -6.14
C SER A 49 -14.82 48.06 -6.58
N ASP A 50 -15.38 47.91 -7.79
CA ASP A 50 -15.77 46.71 -8.45
C ASP A 50 -14.63 45.67 -8.59
N LEU A 51 -14.74 44.57 -7.88
CA LEU A 51 -14.10 43.30 -8.25
C LEU A 51 -15.20 42.29 -8.46
N LYS A 52 -15.40 41.87 -9.73
CA LYS A 52 -16.28 40.78 -10.09
C LYS A 52 -15.77 39.52 -9.42
N THR A 53 -16.36 39.15 -8.31
CA THR A 53 -16.26 37.82 -7.73
C THR A 53 -17.12 36.88 -8.58
N ASN A 54 -16.46 35.93 -9.23
CA ASN A 54 -17.12 34.74 -9.73
C ASN A 54 -17.84 34.07 -8.54
N GLU A 55 -19.16 34.13 -8.55
CA GLU A 55 -19.97 33.28 -7.70
C GLU A 55 -19.78 31.83 -8.16
N GLN A 56 -18.82 31.15 -7.54
CA GLN A 56 -18.88 29.68 -7.48
C GLN A 56 -20.13 29.34 -6.69
N THR A 57 -21.14 28.85 -7.36
CA THR A 57 -22.30 28.21 -6.79
C THR A 57 -21.81 27.15 -5.80
N LYS A 58 -21.88 27.43 -4.50
CA LYS A 58 -21.86 26.44 -3.44
C LYS A 58 -23.07 25.54 -3.70
N ALA A 59 -22.86 24.38 -4.32
CA ALA A 59 -23.78 23.29 -4.21
C ALA A 59 -23.68 22.82 -2.73
N THR A 60 -24.54 23.36 -1.90
CA THR A 60 -24.82 22.76 -0.60
C THR A 60 -25.60 21.49 -0.91
N TYR A 61 -24.92 20.33 -0.86
CA TYR A 61 -25.64 19.08 -0.74
C TYR A 61 -26.19 19.11 0.69
N ASP A 62 -27.52 19.24 0.81
CA ASP A 62 -28.24 18.94 2.04
C ASP A 62 -28.09 17.42 2.25
N LEU A 63 -27.09 17.05 3.03
CA LEU A 63 -26.91 15.71 3.55
C LEU A 63 -27.81 15.60 4.81
N ASP A 64 -29.13 15.77 4.67
CA ASP A 64 -30.10 15.30 5.65
C ASP A 64 -30.14 13.78 5.54
N TYR A 65 -29.08 13.15 6.08
CA TYR A 65 -29.04 11.72 6.29
C TYR A 65 -29.62 11.44 7.67
N ASP A 66 -30.87 10.99 7.68
CA ASP A 66 -31.54 10.59 8.92
C ASP A 66 -30.99 9.22 9.35
N PHE A 67 -30.07 9.22 10.30
CA PHE A 67 -29.48 8.02 10.89
C PHE A 67 -30.53 7.07 11.50
N GLU A 68 -31.76 7.55 11.76
CA GLU A 68 -32.82 6.75 12.30
C GLU A 68 -33.47 5.76 11.29
N ASP A 69 -33.22 5.94 9.97
CA ASP A 69 -33.73 5.00 8.97
C ASP A 69 -32.86 3.77 8.76
N PHE A 70 -31.61 3.77 9.24
CA PHE A 70 -30.73 2.59 9.17
C PHE A 70 -31.14 1.47 10.12
N ASP A 71 -31.76 1.79 11.26
CA ASP A 71 -32.20 0.80 12.23
C ASP A 71 -33.52 0.09 11.84
N LYS A 72 -34.20 0.52 10.79
CA LYS A 72 -35.52 -0.02 10.42
C LYS A 72 -35.48 -1.17 9.41
N ASP A 73 -34.42 -1.35 8.69
CA ASP A 73 -34.19 -2.47 7.76
C ASP A 73 -33.34 -3.58 8.34
N GLU A 74 -32.90 -3.48 9.59
CA GLU A 74 -32.39 -4.63 10.32
C GLU A 74 -33.58 -5.57 10.62
N GLU A 75 -33.91 -6.48 9.70
CA GLU A 75 -34.42 -7.79 10.10
C GLU A 75 -33.48 -8.26 11.21
N SER A 76 -34.02 -8.41 12.40
CA SER A 76 -33.32 -8.75 13.63
C SER A 76 -32.23 -9.77 13.36
N VAL A 77 -30.99 -9.29 13.25
CA VAL A 77 -29.82 -10.14 13.16
C VAL A 77 -29.82 -10.95 14.45
N ASP A 78 -30.04 -12.24 14.31
CA ASP A 78 -30.00 -13.15 15.44
C ASP A 78 -28.60 -13.22 16.00
N ARG A 79 -28.30 -12.31 16.94
CA ARG A 79 -27.01 -12.22 17.64
C ARG A 79 -26.79 -13.42 18.58
N THR A 80 -27.73 -14.37 18.61
CA THR A 80 -27.62 -15.62 19.39
C THR A 80 -27.04 -16.77 18.55
N LYS A 81 -26.67 -16.55 17.28
CA LYS A 81 -25.97 -17.58 16.53
C LYS A 81 -24.65 -17.86 17.23
N THR A 82 -24.60 -19.02 17.85
CA THR A 82 -23.40 -19.63 18.40
C THR A 82 -22.28 -19.50 17.38
N PHE A 83 -21.16 -18.94 17.81
CA PHE A 83 -19.91 -18.90 17.09
C PHE A 83 -19.65 -20.29 16.50
N THR A 84 -19.71 -20.39 15.19
CA THR A 84 -19.10 -21.54 14.50
C THR A 84 -17.66 -21.12 14.28
N PRO A 85 -16.68 -21.74 14.96
CA PRO A 85 -15.29 -21.48 14.67
C PRO A 85 -15.11 -21.52 13.16
N TYR A 86 -14.44 -20.57 12.59
CA TYR A 86 -14.09 -20.58 11.17
C TYR A 86 -13.59 -21.99 10.84
N GLU A 87 -14.37 -22.77 10.10
CA GLU A 87 -13.93 -24.11 9.71
C GLU A 87 -12.58 -23.89 9.05
N LYS A 88 -11.53 -24.42 9.68
CA LYS A 88 -10.17 -24.38 9.16
C LYS A 88 -10.30 -24.73 7.70
N MET A 89 -10.07 -23.79 6.81
CA MET A 89 -10.15 -24.03 5.37
C MET A 89 -9.33 -25.29 5.14
N SER A 90 -10.02 -26.37 4.80
CA SER A 90 -9.35 -27.57 4.37
C SER A 90 -8.33 -27.13 3.35
N ASP A 91 -7.05 -27.20 3.75
CA ASP A 91 -5.89 -26.93 2.92
C ASP A 91 -6.26 -26.08 1.69
N GLY A 92 -6.30 -24.75 1.84
CA GLY A 92 -6.35 -23.85 0.69
C GLY A 92 -5.32 -24.34 -0.31
N PRO A 93 -5.43 -24.11 -1.61
CA PRO A 93 -4.54 -24.70 -2.60
C PRO A 93 -3.14 -24.60 -2.05
N LYS A 94 -2.49 -25.77 -1.78
CA LYS A 94 -1.09 -25.78 -1.31
C LYS A 94 -0.38 -24.90 -2.29
N TYR A 95 0.20 -23.83 -1.80
CA TYR A 95 0.95 -22.91 -2.63
C TYR A 95 2.15 -23.72 -3.13
N GLU A 96 1.99 -24.35 -4.28
CA GLU A 96 3.12 -24.87 -5.03
C GLU A 96 3.92 -23.64 -5.42
N GLU A 97 5.22 -23.71 -5.23
CA GLU A 97 6.18 -22.67 -5.58
C GLU A 97 5.75 -22.01 -6.90
N ALA A 98 5.24 -20.77 -6.82
CA ALA A 98 4.79 -20.04 -7.99
C ALA A 98 5.99 -19.83 -8.91
N LYS A 99 6.14 -20.71 -9.87
CA LYS A 99 7.12 -20.53 -10.93
C LYS A 99 6.55 -19.51 -11.88
N PHE A 100 7.01 -18.26 -11.73
CA PHE A 100 6.82 -17.30 -12.79
C PHE A 100 7.54 -17.84 -14.04
N VAL A 101 6.78 -18.51 -14.89
CA VAL A 101 7.23 -18.92 -16.21
C VAL A 101 6.81 -17.81 -17.16
N ASP A 102 7.67 -16.83 -17.36
CA ASP A 102 7.54 -15.94 -18.50
C ASP A 102 7.74 -16.79 -19.78
N LYS A 103 6.63 -17.15 -20.42
CA LYS A 103 6.62 -17.95 -21.65
C LYS A 103 6.99 -17.13 -22.89
N SER A 104 7.26 -15.84 -22.77
CA SER A 104 7.58 -14.95 -23.92
C SER A 104 9.05 -14.99 -24.34
N ASN A 105 9.71 -16.13 -24.42
CA ASN A 105 11.13 -16.29 -24.23
C ASN A 105 11.98 -16.46 -25.46
N ASN A 106 12.89 -15.52 -25.63
CA ASN A 106 14.23 -15.82 -26.14
C ASN A 106 15.26 -15.49 -25.02
N ILE A 107 15.36 -16.39 -24.01
CA ILE A 107 16.52 -16.36 -23.12
C ILE A 107 17.70 -16.90 -23.91
N GLU A 108 18.62 -16.02 -24.32
CA GLU A 108 19.84 -16.41 -25.02
C GLU A 108 20.89 -16.98 -24.06
N PHE A 109 20.82 -16.59 -22.79
CA PHE A 109 21.74 -17.02 -21.74
C PHE A 109 21.00 -17.23 -20.42
N GLU A 110 21.25 -18.37 -19.78
CA GLU A 110 20.77 -18.69 -18.44
C GLU A 110 21.75 -19.58 -17.71
N ARG A 111 21.94 -19.32 -16.41
CA ARG A 111 22.64 -20.20 -15.47
C ARG A 111 21.89 -20.24 -14.16
N ILE A 112 21.57 -21.45 -13.71
CA ILE A 112 20.95 -21.73 -12.43
C ILE A 112 22.02 -22.35 -11.52
N PHE A 113 22.25 -21.75 -10.38
CA PHE A 113 23.16 -22.22 -9.35
C PHE A 113 22.36 -22.80 -8.20
N LYS A 114 22.37 -24.10 -8.04
CA LYS A 114 21.74 -24.81 -6.92
C LYS A 114 22.63 -24.71 -5.67
N ALA A 115 22.10 -25.13 -4.51
CA ALA A 115 22.80 -25.04 -3.22
C ALA A 115 24.25 -25.57 -3.25
N GLU A 116 24.51 -26.65 -4.01
CA GLU A 116 25.84 -27.25 -4.17
C GLU A 116 26.81 -26.44 -5.04
N ASP A 117 26.30 -25.56 -5.89
CA ASP A 117 27.09 -24.71 -6.79
C ASP A 117 27.50 -23.39 -6.14
N LEU A 118 26.92 -23.08 -4.97
CA LEU A 118 27.11 -21.82 -4.29
C LEU A 118 28.42 -21.77 -3.50
N ASN A 119 29.14 -20.67 -3.60
CA ASN A 119 30.29 -20.44 -2.74
C ASN A 119 29.80 -19.97 -1.37
N ILE A 120 29.66 -20.91 -0.45
CA ILE A 120 29.20 -20.68 0.92
C ILE A 120 30.38 -20.41 1.86
N LYS A 121 30.18 -19.49 2.80
CA LYS A 121 31.19 -19.09 3.79
C LYS A 121 30.58 -19.02 5.19
N ALA A 122 31.46 -18.95 6.18
CA ALA A 122 31.12 -18.89 7.61
C ALA A 122 30.25 -20.08 8.05
N ASP A 123 29.28 -19.84 8.92
CA ASP A 123 28.43 -20.88 9.53
C ASP A 123 27.29 -21.38 8.62
N SER A 124 27.32 -21.03 7.32
CA SER A 124 26.33 -21.49 6.36
C SER A 124 26.44 -23.00 6.09
N LYS A 125 25.33 -23.70 5.98
CA LYS A 125 25.26 -25.16 5.82
C LYS A 125 24.27 -25.54 4.74
N ILE A 126 24.58 -26.61 3.99
CA ILE A 126 23.66 -27.23 3.06
C ILE A 126 22.92 -28.35 3.78
N PHE A 127 21.59 -28.40 3.62
CA PHE A 127 20.73 -29.47 4.13
C PHE A 127 19.63 -29.78 3.11
N THR A 128 18.82 -30.77 3.35
CA THR A 128 17.77 -31.20 2.43
C THR A 128 16.41 -30.93 3.03
N VAL A 129 15.56 -30.23 2.28
CA VAL A 129 14.14 -29.98 2.58
C VAL A 129 13.34 -30.50 1.38
N ASP A 130 12.34 -31.34 1.62
CA ASP A 130 11.44 -31.87 0.58
C ASP A 130 12.17 -32.44 -0.66
N ASN A 131 13.26 -33.18 -0.42
CA ASN A 131 14.16 -33.74 -1.43
C ASN A 131 15.00 -32.72 -2.23
N GLU A 132 14.98 -31.45 -1.90
CA GLU A 132 15.80 -30.41 -2.50
C GLU A 132 16.89 -29.94 -1.53
N LYS A 133 18.09 -29.65 -2.07
CA LYS A 133 19.16 -29.07 -1.27
C LYS A 133 18.98 -27.57 -1.16
N VAL A 134 19.10 -27.05 0.05
CA VAL A 134 19.03 -25.62 0.34
C VAL A 134 20.21 -25.20 1.24
N VAL A 135 20.60 -23.94 1.19
CA VAL A 135 21.62 -23.36 2.06
C VAL A 135 20.93 -22.65 3.20
N GLN A 136 21.13 -23.08 4.45
CA GLN A 136 20.91 -22.25 5.62
C GLN A 136 22.02 -21.20 5.66
N VAL A 137 21.68 -19.94 5.43
CA VAL A 137 22.64 -18.85 5.41
C VAL A 137 23.01 -18.48 6.84
N GLY A 138 24.30 -18.56 7.16
CA GLY A 138 24.80 -18.20 8.52
C GLY A 138 24.59 -16.72 8.82
N ALA A 139 24.53 -16.36 10.10
CA ALA A 139 24.38 -14.97 10.53
C ALA A 139 25.52 -14.10 9.98
N ASN A 140 25.18 -13.02 9.26
CA ASN A 140 26.12 -12.13 8.58
C ASN A 140 27.06 -12.84 7.59
N ALA A 141 26.66 -14.00 7.07
CA ALA A 141 27.40 -14.75 6.06
C ALA A 141 27.12 -14.24 4.64
N THR A 142 28.11 -14.38 3.78
CA THR A 142 27.98 -14.04 2.36
C THR A 142 28.00 -15.32 1.51
N ILE A 143 26.99 -15.47 0.68
CA ILE A 143 26.90 -16.47 -0.39
C ILE A 143 27.18 -15.77 -1.71
N SER A 144 27.92 -16.40 -2.61
CA SER A 144 28.20 -15.80 -3.92
C SER A 144 28.32 -16.83 -5.02
N VAL A 145 28.05 -16.37 -6.25
CA VAL A 145 28.34 -17.07 -7.49
C VAL A 145 29.06 -16.13 -8.46
N ALA A 146 29.82 -16.72 -9.36
CA ALA A 146 30.43 -16.00 -10.46
C ALA A 146 30.21 -16.80 -11.75
N VAL A 147 29.96 -16.11 -12.85
CA VAL A 147 29.71 -16.71 -14.15
C VAL A 147 30.35 -15.88 -15.27
N ASP A 148 30.88 -16.58 -16.26
CA ASP A 148 31.34 -15.95 -17.50
C ASP A 148 30.13 -15.80 -18.44
N ILE A 149 29.91 -14.60 -18.98
CA ILE A 149 28.82 -14.29 -19.89
C ILE A 149 29.33 -14.22 -21.34
N PRO A 150 28.46 -14.57 -22.33
CA PRO A 150 28.91 -14.69 -23.73
C PRO A 150 29.19 -13.34 -24.38
N GLN A 151 28.56 -12.27 -23.92
CA GLN A 151 28.70 -10.91 -24.48
C GLN A 151 28.28 -9.85 -23.47
N SER A 152 28.69 -8.60 -23.68
CA SER A 152 28.12 -7.46 -22.96
C SER A 152 26.65 -7.29 -23.28
N GLY A 153 25.87 -6.73 -22.34
CA GLY A 153 24.42 -6.55 -22.51
C GLY A 153 23.69 -6.42 -21.19
N ASN A 154 22.38 -6.50 -21.23
CA ASN A 154 21.56 -6.44 -20.04
C ASN A 154 21.32 -7.85 -19.46
N TYR A 155 21.61 -8.00 -18.18
CA TYR A 155 21.44 -9.24 -17.45
C TYR A 155 20.59 -9.02 -16.19
N SER A 156 20.00 -10.11 -15.73
CA SER A 156 19.19 -10.15 -14.52
C SER A 156 19.68 -11.25 -13.59
N VAL A 157 19.43 -11.09 -12.28
CA VAL A 157 19.65 -12.13 -11.28
C VAL A 157 18.38 -12.33 -10.46
N GLU A 158 18.07 -13.57 -10.14
CA GLU A 158 17.04 -13.96 -9.20
C GLU A 158 17.63 -14.78 -8.06
N PHE A 159 17.17 -14.50 -6.83
CA PHE A 159 17.47 -15.24 -5.62
C PHE A 159 16.17 -15.89 -5.15
N VAL A 160 16.15 -17.21 -4.99
CA VAL A 160 15.01 -17.96 -4.49
C VAL A 160 15.27 -18.33 -3.05
N TRP A 161 14.56 -17.67 -2.13
CA TRP A 161 14.79 -17.78 -0.69
C TRP A 161 13.51 -17.81 0.13
N LYS A 162 13.64 -18.16 1.40
CA LYS A 162 12.64 -17.93 2.45
C LYS A 162 13.31 -17.60 3.78
N THR A 163 12.57 -17.08 4.73
CA THR A 163 13.08 -16.77 6.07
C THR A 163 12.01 -17.00 7.14
N GLU A 164 12.42 -17.38 8.33
CA GLU A 164 11.54 -17.51 9.49
C GLU A 164 11.36 -16.18 10.26
N GLN A 165 12.21 -15.19 9.98
CA GLN A 165 12.20 -13.87 10.63
C GLN A 165 12.39 -12.77 9.61
N TYR A 166 11.75 -11.63 9.84
CA TYR A 166 11.96 -10.43 9.02
C TYR A 166 13.44 -10.05 8.96
N THR A 167 13.93 -9.78 7.78
CA THR A 167 15.32 -9.40 7.52
C THR A 167 15.44 -8.46 6.33
N LYS A 168 16.56 -7.74 6.27
CA LYS A 168 16.97 -6.91 5.11
C LYS A 168 18.35 -7.38 4.64
N PRO A 169 18.44 -8.48 3.90
CA PRO A 169 19.72 -8.95 3.38
C PRO A 169 20.26 -7.94 2.37
N MET A 170 21.57 -7.88 2.25
CA MET A 170 22.23 -7.14 1.17
C MET A 170 22.45 -8.06 -0.02
N VAL A 171 21.90 -7.70 -1.18
CA VAL A 171 22.18 -8.35 -2.45
C VAL A 171 23.01 -7.43 -3.33
N VAL A 172 23.92 -8.03 -4.09
CA VAL A 172 24.78 -7.30 -5.04
C VAL A 172 24.82 -8.07 -6.35
N PHE A 173 24.55 -7.39 -7.45
CA PHE A 173 24.63 -7.94 -8.79
C PHE A 173 25.25 -6.91 -9.75
N ALA A 174 26.33 -7.29 -10.42
CA ALA A 174 27.04 -6.43 -11.39
C ALA A 174 27.32 -5.00 -10.86
N GLY A 175 27.64 -4.88 -9.56
CA GLY A 175 27.92 -3.61 -8.91
C GLY A 175 26.69 -2.88 -8.33
N GLN A 176 25.50 -3.21 -8.74
CA GLN A 176 24.27 -2.72 -8.11
C GLN A 176 24.05 -3.39 -6.75
N LYS A 177 23.56 -2.61 -5.78
CA LYS A 177 23.25 -3.07 -4.42
C LYS A 177 21.79 -2.81 -4.10
N ALA A 178 21.17 -3.77 -3.43
CA ALA A 178 19.84 -3.61 -2.87
C ALA A 178 19.76 -4.26 -1.49
N ASN A 179 18.85 -3.77 -0.65
CA ASN A 179 18.54 -4.34 0.66
C ASN A 179 17.04 -4.62 0.74
N PRO A 180 16.56 -5.67 0.04
CA PRO A 180 15.14 -5.99 0.03
C PRO A 180 14.63 -6.31 1.41
N GLU A 181 13.41 -5.92 1.68
CA GLU A 181 12.67 -6.37 2.86
C GLU A 181 12.13 -7.77 2.60
N VAL A 182 12.52 -8.70 3.46
CA VAL A 182 12.11 -10.11 3.35
C VAL A 182 11.33 -10.49 4.59
N SER A 183 10.03 -10.68 4.39
CA SER A 183 9.11 -11.10 5.46
C SER A 183 9.18 -12.60 5.69
N PRO A 184 8.80 -13.08 6.89
CA PRO A 184 8.67 -14.51 7.19
C PRO A 184 7.77 -15.21 6.16
N SER A 185 8.20 -16.39 5.70
CA SER A 185 7.47 -17.19 4.73
C SER A 185 7.82 -18.66 4.88
N ASP A 186 6.81 -19.54 4.81
CA ASP A 186 7.00 -20.99 4.78
C ASP A 186 7.33 -21.49 3.37
N VAL A 187 7.10 -20.67 2.34
CA VAL A 187 7.41 -20.97 0.94
C VAL A 187 8.60 -20.15 0.45
N PHE A 188 9.31 -20.68 -0.55
CA PHE A 188 10.37 -19.95 -1.21
C PHE A 188 9.77 -18.87 -2.11
N ILE A 189 10.27 -17.66 -1.99
CA ILE A 189 9.92 -16.50 -2.81
C ILE A 189 11.11 -16.10 -3.66
N THR A 190 10.85 -15.45 -4.79
CA THR A 190 11.88 -14.98 -5.71
C THR A 190 12.06 -13.47 -5.56
N TYR A 191 13.29 -13.03 -5.38
CA TYR A 191 13.70 -11.64 -5.47
C TYR A 191 14.70 -11.46 -6.60
N GLY A 192 14.54 -10.43 -7.43
CA GLY A 192 15.43 -10.18 -8.57
C GLY A 192 15.99 -8.76 -8.62
N ILE A 193 17.16 -8.64 -9.28
CA ILE A 193 17.67 -7.39 -9.82
C ILE A 193 17.71 -7.57 -11.34
N TYR A 194 17.00 -6.72 -12.07
CA TYR A 194 16.73 -6.92 -13.49
C TYR A 194 17.35 -5.83 -14.37
N ASN A 195 17.58 -6.16 -15.63
CA ASN A 195 18.01 -5.25 -16.70
C ASN A 195 19.31 -4.46 -16.40
N VAL A 196 20.23 -5.06 -15.65
CA VAL A 196 21.52 -4.41 -15.35
C VAL A 196 22.42 -4.45 -16.58
N ASN A 197 22.86 -3.30 -17.06
CA ASN A 197 23.84 -3.23 -18.15
C ASN A 197 25.21 -3.68 -17.66
N VAL A 198 25.79 -4.63 -18.36
CA VAL A 198 27.06 -5.27 -18.02
C VAL A 198 28.03 -5.19 -19.21
N GLU A 199 29.16 -4.54 -18.98
CA GLU A 199 30.25 -4.43 -19.97
C GLU A 199 31.35 -5.48 -19.73
N SER A 200 31.33 -6.19 -18.62
CA SER A 200 32.31 -7.17 -18.20
C SER A 200 31.95 -8.57 -18.69
N GLU A 201 32.93 -9.37 -19.05
CA GLU A 201 32.75 -10.79 -19.39
C GLU A 201 32.41 -11.68 -18.16
N LYS A 202 32.50 -11.11 -16.94
CA LYS A 202 32.21 -11.83 -15.68
C LYS A 202 31.17 -11.14 -14.87
N LEU A 203 30.18 -11.90 -14.47
CA LEU A 203 29.15 -11.49 -13.53
C LEU A 203 29.35 -12.12 -12.15
N VAL A 204 29.11 -11.33 -11.11
CA VAL A 204 29.11 -11.81 -9.73
C VAL A 204 27.78 -11.42 -9.08
N ALA A 205 27.10 -12.43 -8.54
CA ALA A 205 25.95 -12.23 -7.66
C ALA A 205 26.30 -12.60 -6.22
N ARG A 206 25.87 -11.79 -5.25
CA ARG A 206 26.14 -11.99 -3.83
C ARG A 206 24.87 -11.75 -3.01
N LEU A 207 24.71 -12.57 -2.01
CA LEU A 207 23.74 -12.40 -0.93
C LEU A 207 24.49 -12.36 0.40
N THR A 208 24.26 -11.35 1.22
CA THR A 208 24.78 -11.28 2.59
C THR A 208 23.60 -11.19 3.54
N SER A 209 23.45 -12.18 4.42
CA SER A 209 22.43 -12.18 5.49
C SER A 209 22.75 -11.11 6.53
N VAL A 210 21.73 -10.64 7.24
CA VAL A 210 21.87 -9.61 8.28
C VAL A 210 21.24 -10.09 9.59
N GLY A 211 22.05 -10.15 10.63
CA GLY A 211 21.64 -10.27 12.03
C GLY A 211 21.28 -11.67 12.52
N HIS A 212 20.80 -12.59 11.67
CA HIS A 212 20.41 -13.94 12.09
C HIS A 212 20.65 -14.98 10.99
N ASP A 213 20.56 -16.27 11.35
CA ASP A 213 20.75 -17.45 10.50
C ASP A 213 19.43 -18.12 10.09
N LYS A 214 18.34 -17.36 9.99
CA LYS A 214 17.00 -17.90 9.70
C LYS A 214 16.63 -17.88 8.21
N MET A 215 17.53 -17.40 7.36
CA MET A 215 17.32 -17.35 5.93
C MET A 215 17.78 -18.65 5.27
N GLN A 216 16.96 -19.18 4.38
CA GLN A 216 17.24 -20.33 3.53
C GLN A 216 17.29 -19.88 2.07
N LEU A 217 18.38 -20.22 1.36
CA LEU A 217 18.56 -19.93 -0.06
C LEU A 217 18.53 -21.23 -0.85
N LYS A 218 17.60 -21.33 -1.82
CA LYS A 218 17.41 -22.51 -2.67
C LYS A 218 18.31 -22.46 -3.90
N GLU A 219 18.30 -21.31 -4.62
CA GLU A 219 19.07 -21.13 -5.84
C GLU A 219 19.32 -19.66 -6.15
N ILE A 220 20.30 -19.44 -7.04
CA ILE A 220 20.54 -18.14 -7.70
C ILE A 220 20.48 -18.40 -9.20
N ARG A 221 19.65 -17.64 -9.92
CA ARG A 221 19.50 -17.69 -11.36
C ARG A 221 20.04 -16.41 -11.98
N ILE A 222 20.93 -16.52 -12.98
CA ILE A 222 21.45 -15.39 -13.77
C ILE A 222 21.08 -15.63 -15.23
N PHE A 223 20.49 -14.64 -15.88
CA PHE A 223 20.01 -14.77 -17.26
C PHE A 223 20.07 -13.43 -18.02
N SER A 224 20.00 -13.50 -19.35
CA SER A 224 19.87 -12.31 -20.18
C SER A 224 18.56 -11.57 -19.86
N ALA A 225 18.61 -10.23 -19.86
CA ALA A 225 17.45 -9.44 -19.51
C ALA A 225 16.24 -9.71 -20.39
N GLN A 226 15.05 -9.68 -19.77
CA GLN A 226 13.77 -9.88 -20.45
C GLN A 226 12.80 -8.77 -20.07
N LYS A 227 12.10 -8.27 -21.08
CA LYS A 227 10.95 -7.38 -20.88
C LYS A 227 9.73 -8.21 -20.46
N ILE A 228 8.83 -7.61 -19.71
CA ILE A 228 7.54 -8.24 -19.39
C ILE A 228 6.76 -8.48 -20.70
N SER A 229 6.14 -9.65 -20.81
CA SER A 229 5.35 -10.00 -21.98
C SER A 229 4.10 -9.13 -22.10
N GLN A 230 3.76 -8.71 -23.33
CA GLN A 230 2.51 -7.99 -23.57
C GLN A 230 1.27 -8.82 -23.17
N GLU A 231 1.35 -10.15 -23.24
CA GLU A 231 0.25 -11.02 -22.82
C GLU A 231 -0.04 -10.98 -21.30
N THR A 232 0.90 -10.52 -20.49
CA THR A 232 0.71 -10.29 -19.05
C THR A 232 -0.43 -9.30 -18.79
N TYR A 233 -0.61 -8.35 -19.70
CA TYR A 233 -1.59 -7.29 -19.58
C TYR A 233 -2.97 -7.63 -20.17
N ASN A 234 -3.12 -8.83 -20.73
CA ASN A 234 -4.42 -9.30 -21.19
C ASN A 234 -5.18 -9.96 -20.02
N VAL A 235 -5.84 -9.13 -19.22
CA VAL A 235 -6.57 -9.50 -18.01
C VAL A 235 -8.07 -9.47 -18.22
N SER A 236 -8.81 -10.18 -17.38
CA SER A 236 -10.28 -10.08 -17.31
C SER A 236 -10.70 -8.89 -16.45
N ALA A 237 -11.77 -8.22 -16.84
CA ALA A 237 -12.45 -7.22 -16.02
C ALA A 237 -13.50 -7.82 -15.06
N GLU A 238 -13.59 -9.15 -14.97
CA GLU A 238 -14.51 -9.81 -14.05
C GLU A 238 -14.13 -9.61 -12.60
N LEU A 239 -15.12 -9.23 -11.78
CA LEU A 239 -14.96 -9.04 -10.35
C LEU A 239 -15.24 -10.32 -9.56
N SER A 240 -14.56 -10.47 -8.43
CA SER A 240 -14.81 -11.51 -7.43
C SER A 240 -16.27 -11.45 -6.94
N ASN A 241 -16.79 -10.24 -6.65
CA ASN A 241 -18.19 -10.02 -6.35
C ASN A 241 -19.06 -10.01 -7.63
N LYS A 242 -19.78 -11.09 -7.88
CA LYS A 242 -20.67 -11.20 -9.06
C LYS A 242 -21.88 -10.26 -9.02
N ASN A 243 -22.21 -9.71 -7.85
CA ASN A 243 -23.30 -8.74 -7.66
C ASN A 243 -22.82 -7.28 -7.71
N ALA A 244 -21.57 -7.03 -8.16
CA ALA A 244 -21.03 -5.68 -8.24
C ALA A 244 -21.94 -4.73 -9.03
N THR A 245 -22.02 -3.47 -8.57
CA THR A 245 -22.81 -2.43 -9.26
C THR A 245 -22.27 -2.16 -10.66
N ASP A 246 -23.09 -1.59 -11.52
CA ASP A 246 -22.64 -1.28 -12.89
C ASP A 246 -21.49 -0.26 -12.90
N ASN A 247 -21.50 0.74 -11.99
CA ASN A 247 -20.41 1.69 -11.88
C ASN A 247 -19.10 1.01 -11.42
N THR A 248 -19.19 0.01 -10.55
CA THR A 248 -18.02 -0.79 -10.13
C THR A 248 -17.46 -1.60 -11.30
N LYS A 249 -18.34 -2.23 -12.08
CA LYS A 249 -17.94 -2.95 -13.30
C LYS A 249 -17.32 -2.02 -14.34
N ARG A 250 -17.89 -0.80 -14.53
CA ARG A 250 -17.34 0.22 -15.44
C ARG A 250 -15.94 0.65 -15.05
N LEU A 251 -15.73 0.92 -13.74
CA LEU A 251 -14.40 1.28 -13.26
C LEU A 251 -13.40 0.13 -13.49
N MET A 252 -13.75 -1.11 -13.13
CA MET A 252 -12.89 -2.27 -13.36
C MET A 252 -12.56 -2.46 -14.84
N LYS A 253 -13.57 -2.31 -15.72
CA LYS A 253 -13.36 -2.41 -17.16
C LYS A 253 -12.44 -1.29 -17.68
N PHE A 254 -12.66 -0.05 -17.25
CA PHE A 254 -11.78 1.07 -17.61
C PHE A 254 -10.32 0.80 -17.22
N ILE A 255 -10.10 0.32 -16.01
CA ILE A 255 -8.76 -0.01 -15.53
C ILE A 255 -8.15 -1.15 -16.37
N ALA A 256 -8.92 -2.22 -16.64
CA ALA A 256 -8.45 -3.36 -17.45
C ALA A 256 -8.13 -2.95 -18.90
N ASP A 257 -8.96 -2.10 -19.52
CA ASP A 257 -8.76 -1.63 -20.90
C ASP A 257 -7.50 -0.77 -21.07
N ASN A 258 -7.05 -0.12 -19.98
CA ASN A 258 -5.86 0.73 -19.95
C ASN A 258 -4.61 -0.01 -19.45
N TYR A 259 -4.75 -1.16 -18.82
CA TYR A 259 -3.64 -1.92 -18.24
C TYR A 259 -2.63 -2.33 -19.32
N GLY A 260 -1.35 -2.08 -19.06
CA GLY A 260 -0.27 -2.31 -20.03
C GLY A 260 -0.17 -1.29 -21.17
N LYS A 261 -1.01 -0.24 -21.17
CA LYS A 261 -1.01 0.85 -22.16
C LYS A 261 -0.78 2.21 -21.51
N ASN A 262 -1.53 2.49 -20.44
CA ASN A 262 -1.51 3.76 -19.73
C ASN A 262 -1.35 3.50 -18.22
N VAL A 263 -0.79 4.49 -17.52
CA VAL A 263 -0.64 4.51 -16.06
C VAL A 263 -1.54 5.62 -15.51
N LEU A 264 -2.44 5.30 -14.58
CA LEU A 264 -3.23 6.33 -13.91
C LEU A 264 -2.38 7.03 -12.84
N THR A 265 -2.45 8.35 -12.81
CA THR A 265 -1.76 9.14 -11.78
C THR A 265 -2.56 9.16 -10.49
N GLY A 266 -1.91 9.08 -9.34
CA GLY A 266 -2.59 9.06 -8.05
C GLY A 266 -1.83 9.76 -6.93
N GLN A 267 -2.59 10.20 -5.92
CA GLN A 267 -2.10 10.87 -4.73
C GLN A 267 -2.97 10.54 -3.53
N THR A 268 -2.35 10.20 -2.40
CA THR A 268 -3.06 9.97 -1.13
C THR A 268 -3.40 11.28 -0.45
N SER A 269 -4.66 11.49 -0.11
CA SER A 269 -5.12 12.59 0.74
C SER A 269 -6.59 12.43 1.12
N ASN A 270 -6.90 12.56 2.41
CA ASN A 270 -8.30 12.58 2.89
C ASN A 270 -9.07 13.86 2.50
N ASN A 271 -8.38 14.86 1.94
CA ASN A 271 -8.99 16.15 1.55
C ASN A 271 -9.03 16.37 0.03
N ALA A 272 -8.55 15.43 -0.78
CA ALA A 272 -8.53 15.51 -2.24
C ALA A 272 -8.13 16.91 -2.75
N MET A 273 -8.95 17.56 -3.59
CA MET A 273 -8.70 18.88 -4.17
C MET A 273 -8.37 19.99 -3.15
N ALA A 274 -8.81 19.86 -1.91
CA ALA A 274 -8.56 20.85 -0.86
C ALA A 274 -7.21 20.64 -0.15
N SER A 275 -6.48 19.57 -0.45
CA SER A 275 -5.20 19.28 0.18
C SER A 275 -4.04 20.08 -0.40
N GLN A 276 -2.99 20.24 0.38
CA GLN A 276 -1.75 20.86 -0.08
C GLN A 276 -1.03 20.00 -1.13
N GLU A 277 -1.11 18.67 -1.00
CA GLU A 277 -0.55 17.70 -1.94
C GLU A 277 -1.09 17.94 -3.35
N PHE A 278 -2.41 17.96 -3.51
CA PHE A 278 -3.06 18.20 -4.79
C PHE A 278 -2.74 19.58 -5.36
N GLN A 279 -2.73 20.63 -4.52
CA GLN A 279 -2.40 21.98 -4.97
C GLN A 279 -0.95 22.09 -5.46
N LYS A 280 0.00 21.47 -4.75
CA LYS A 280 1.42 21.48 -5.18
C LYS A 280 1.67 20.66 -6.44
N ILE A 281 0.99 19.52 -6.60
CA ILE A 281 1.02 18.75 -7.84
C ILE A 281 0.51 19.64 -8.99
N TYR A 282 -0.64 20.27 -8.83
CA TYR A 282 -1.19 21.16 -9.84
C TYR A 282 -0.27 22.35 -10.14
N ASN A 283 0.28 23.00 -9.14
CA ASN A 283 1.23 24.12 -9.31
C ASN A 283 2.50 23.70 -10.05
N THR A 284 2.91 22.43 -9.92
CA THR A 284 4.11 21.89 -10.56
C THR A 284 3.84 21.43 -11.99
N THR A 285 2.70 20.76 -12.22
CA THR A 285 2.44 19.99 -13.44
C THR A 285 1.35 20.60 -14.32
N GLY A 286 0.47 21.43 -13.76
CA GLY A 286 -0.74 21.92 -14.40
C GLY A 286 -1.88 20.88 -14.44
N ARG A 287 -1.73 19.73 -13.78
CA ARG A 287 -2.65 18.59 -13.80
C ARG A 287 -3.00 18.13 -12.40
N TYR A 288 -4.17 17.53 -12.22
CA TYR A 288 -4.56 16.82 -11.01
C TYR A 288 -4.47 15.30 -11.21
N PRO A 289 -4.18 14.52 -10.13
CA PRO A 289 -4.14 13.07 -10.22
C PRO A 289 -5.54 12.51 -10.54
N ALA A 290 -5.59 11.36 -11.25
CA ALA A 290 -6.84 10.66 -11.57
C ALA A 290 -7.38 9.86 -10.37
N VAL A 291 -6.50 9.31 -9.54
CA VAL A 291 -6.82 8.50 -8.36
C VAL A 291 -6.55 9.31 -7.10
N CYS A 292 -7.51 9.33 -6.18
CA CYS A 292 -7.30 9.85 -4.83
C CYS A 292 -7.37 8.69 -3.83
N GLY A 293 -6.27 8.49 -3.08
CA GLY A 293 -6.20 7.53 -1.98
C GLY A 293 -6.69 8.17 -0.69
N PHE A 294 -7.73 7.61 -0.10
CA PHE A 294 -8.32 7.99 1.18
C PHE A 294 -8.05 6.94 2.25
N ASP A 295 -8.26 7.28 3.51
CA ASP A 295 -8.09 6.37 4.63
C ASP A 295 -9.29 6.43 5.60
N LEU A 296 -9.78 5.26 5.98
CA LEU A 296 -10.85 5.12 6.98
C LEU A 296 -10.31 5.06 8.42
N ILE A 297 -9.04 5.34 8.66
CA ILE A 297 -8.40 5.27 9.99
C ILE A 297 -9.22 5.94 11.09
N GLU A 298 -9.74 7.17 10.85
CA GLU A 298 -10.44 7.95 11.85
C GLU A 298 -11.87 7.45 12.13
N TYR A 299 -12.38 6.51 11.32
CA TYR A 299 -13.68 5.88 11.52
C TYR A 299 -13.60 4.60 12.37
N SER A 300 -12.39 4.11 12.70
CA SER A 300 -12.22 2.98 13.62
C SER A 300 -12.90 3.27 14.97
N PRO A 301 -13.71 2.34 15.52
CA PRO A 301 -14.50 2.58 16.74
C PRO A 301 -13.65 3.06 17.92
N SER A 302 -12.47 2.50 18.14
CA SER A 302 -11.56 2.92 19.22
C SER A 302 -11.04 4.36 19.04
N ARG A 303 -10.93 4.87 17.81
CA ARG A 303 -10.60 6.27 17.52
C ARG A 303 -11.82 7.17 17.69
N LYS A 304 -13.00 6.74 17.21
CA LYS A 304 -14.25 7.47 17.39
C LYS A 304 -14.59 7.66 18.87
N ALA A 305 -14.39 6.64 19.71
CA ALA A 305 -14.57 6.72 21.16
C ALA A 305 -13.69 7.81 21.82
N ARG A 306 -12.60 8.23 21.16
CA ARG A 306 -11.69 9.30 21.61
C ARG A 306 -11.92 10.62 20.90
N GLY A 307 -13.02 10.77 20.16
CA GLY A 307 -13.42 12.00 19.49
C GLY A 307 -12.75 12.23 18.13
N SER A 308 -12.16 11.21 17.53
CA SER A 308 -11.65 11.31 16.15
C SER A 308 -12.78 11.61 15.17
N TYR A 309 -12.46 12.44 14.18
CA TYR A 309 -13.38 12.88 13.14
C TYR A 309 -12.68 12.95 11.79
N SER A 310 -13.38 12.61 10.73
CA SER A 310 -12.90 12.71 9.35
C SER A 310 -14.05 13.04 8.39
N ASN A 311 -13.73 13.77 7.32
CA ASN A 311 -14.59 14.01 6.17
C ASN A 311 -14.17 13.18 4.94
N ALA A 312 -13.34 12.15 5.11
CA ALA A 312 -12.81 11.39 3.99
C ALA A 312 -13.91 10.80 3.10
N VAL A 313 -14.99 10.29 3.69
CA VAL A 313 -16.13 9.72 2.95
C VAL A 313 -16.85 10.80 2.15
N ASP A 314 -17.15 11.97 2.74
CA ASP A 314 -17.81 13.09 2.05
C ASP A 314 -16.93 13.63 0.92
N ASN A 315 -15.61 13.75 1.16
CA ASN A 315 -14.65 14.19 0.17
C ASN A 315 -14.51 13.18 -0.98
N ALA A 316 -14.58 11.87 -0.70
CA ALA A 316 -14.57 10.82 -1.72
C ALA A 316 -15.84 10.85 -2.59
N ILE A 317 -17.02 11.07 -1.99
CA ILE A 317 -18.27 11.26 -2.72
C ILE A 317 -18.13 12.45 -3.67
N ARG A 318 -17.67 13.59 -3.17
CA ARG A 318 -17.45 14.78 -3.99
C ARG A 318 -16.43 14.51 -5.09
N TRP A 319 -15.32 13.86 -4.78
CA TRP A 319 -14.25 13.51 -5.72
C TRP A 319 -14.80 12.72 -6.92
N TYR A 320 -15.64 11.71 -6.66
CA TYR A 320 -16.27 10.92 -7.71
C TYR A 320 -17.41 11.65 -8.41
N GLN A 321 -18.35 12.23 -7.63
CA GLN A 321 -19.59 12.79 -8.19
C GLN A 321 -19.39 14.09 -8.94
N VAL A 322 -18.48 14.95 -8.48
CA VAL A 322 -18.26 16.31 -9.00
C VAL A 322 -17.05 16.35 -9.93
N GLU A 323 -15.94 15.77 -9.48
CA GLU A 323 -14.66 15.85 -10.21
C GLU A 323 -14.45 14.66 -11.16
N ASN A 324 -15.32 13.64 -11.12
CA ASN A 324 -15.21 12.39 -11.92
C ASN A 324 -13.94 11.58 -11.62
N GLY A 325 -13.34 11.74 -10.45
CA GLY A 325 -12.11 11.07 -10.06
C GLY A 325 -12.32 9.65 -9.55
N ILE A 326 -11.27 8.85 -9.53
CA ILE A 326 -11.27 7.48 -9.03
C ILE A 326 -10.98 7.49 -7.52
N VAL A 327 -11.76 6.71 -6.76
CA VAL A 327 -11.67 6.62 -5.31
C VAL A 327 -10.96 5.32 -4.91
N GLU A 328 -9.87 5.45 -4.17
CA GLU A 328 -9.23 4.34 -3.45
C GLU A 328 -9.39 4.57 -1.95
N PHE A 329 -9.67 3.52 -1.18
CA PHE A 329 -9.68 3.55 0.27
C PHE A 329 -8.79 2.49 0.87
N ALA A 330 -7.88 2.92 1.75
CA ALA A 330 -7.22 2.07 2.72
C ALA A 330 -7.93 2.14 4.09
N TRP A 331 -7.57 1.25 4.98
CA TRP A 331 -7.98 1.31 6.37
C TRP A 331 -6.83 0.94 7.29
N HIS A 332 -6.18 1.94 7.87
CA HIS A 332 -5.30 1.72 9.01
C HIS A 332 -6.15 1.36 10.22
N TRP A 333 -6.50 0.08 10.32
CA TRP A 333 -7.42 -0.43 11.32
C TRP A 333 -6.83 -0.30 12.72
N ASN A 334 -7.23 0.75 13.43
CA ASN A 334 -6.88 0.90 14.84
C ASN A 334 -7.60 -0.19 15.63
N ALA A 335 -6.86 -1.03 16.34
CA ALA A 335 -7.39 -2.19 17.04
C ALA A 335 -8.51 -1.82 18.02
N PRO A 336 -9.44 -2.75 18.33
CA PRO A 336 -10.44 -2.54 19.36
C PRO A 336 -9.81 -2.12 20.70
N GLU A 337 -10.49 -1.27 21.44
CA GLU A 337 -9.98 -0.63 22.67
C GLU A 337 -9.39 -1.62 23.68
N LYS A 338 -10.00 -2.80 23.81
CA LYS A 338 -9.54 -3.90 24.68
C LYS A 338 -8.06 -4.26 24.48
N TYR A 339 -7.56 -4.13 23.25
CA TYR A 339 -6.21 -4.57 22.89
C TYR A 339 -5.19 -3.44 22.83
N LEU A 340 -5.58 -2.19 23.05
CA LEU A 340 -4.64 -1.08 23.07
C LEU A 340 -3.84 -1.07 24.37
N TYR A 341 -2.51 -0.98 24.29
CA TYR A 341 -1.66 -0.90 25.46
C TYR A 341 -1.79 0.43 26.19
N ASP A 342 -1.85 1.55 25.45
CA ASP A 342 -1.98 2.87 26.04
C ASP A 342 -3.44 3.33 26.00
N THR A 343 -4.08 3.26 27.15
CA THR A 343 -5.41 3.80 27.40
C THR A 343 -5.38 5.09 28.22
N GLY A 344 -4.19 5.55 28.65
CA GLY A 344 -3.98 6.68 29.53
C GLY A 344 -3.51 7.96 28.84
N SER A 345 -3.28 8.99 29.68
CA SER A 345 -2.83 10.34 29.25
C SER A 345 -1.30 10.49 29.20
N ASP A 346 -0.53 9.51 29.62
CA ASP A 346 0.95 9.56 29.66
C ASP A 346 1.54 9.23 28.28
N TYR A 347 1.87 10.26 27.51
CA TYR A 347 2.24 10.20 26.11
C TYR A 347 3.75 9.95 25.89
N THR A 348 4.34 8.99 26.56
CA THR A 348 5.75 8.63 26.33
C THR A 348 5.88 7.25 25.70
N GLY A 349 6.49 7.15 24.51
CA GLY A 349 6.78 5.90 23.83
C GLY A 349 5.95 5.62 22.57
N GLU A 350 6.10 4.43 22.00
CA GLU A 350 5.47 4.03 20.73
C GLU A 350 4.06 3.43 20.94
N GLN A 351 3.69 3.04 22.17
CA GLN A 351 2.42 2.37 22.51
C GLN A 351 1.23 3.33 22.66
N LYS A 352 1.03 4.22 21.70
CA LYS A 352 -0.04 5.22 21.74
C LYS A 352 -1.33 4.66 21.16
N TRP A 353 -2.48 4.99 21.78
CA TRP A 353 -3.78 4.55 21.27
C TRP A 353 -4.01 4.93 19.80
N TRP A 354 -3.52 6.09 19.34
CA TRP A 354 -3.65 6.49 17.94
C TRP A 354 -2.69 5.79 16.98
N LYS A 355 -1.75 4.98 17.50
CA LYS A 355 -0.90 4.05 16.79
C LYS A 355 -1.41 2.61 16.85
N GLY A 356 -2.65 2.41 17.29
CA GLY A 356 -3.23 1.08 17.52
C GLY A 356 -3.39 0.19 16.29
N PHE A 357 -2.95 0.64 15.11
CA PHE A 357 -2.78 -0.17 13.92
C PHE A 357 -1.40 -0.84 13.85
N TYR A 358 -0.41 -0.39 14.65
CA TYR A 358 0.89 -1.06 14.75
C TYR A 358 0.87 -2.20 15.76
N THR A 359 1.59 -3.27 15.45
CA THR A 359 1.80 -4.44 16.33
C THR A 359 2.32 -4.02 17.70
N GLU A 360 3.27 -3.09 17.76
CA GLU A 360 3.89 -2.63 19.02
C GLU A 360 2.94 -1.84 19.94
N ALA A 361 1.81 -1.36 19.41
CA ALA A 361 0.83 -0.59 20.19
C ALA A 361 -0.35 -1.43 20.69
N THR A 362 -0.40 -2.72 20.37
CA THR A 362 -1.53 -3.60 20.69
C THR A 362 -1.10 -4.94 21.27
N SER A 363 -2.02 -5.58 21.98
CA SER A 363 -1.91 -6.97 22.45
C SER A 363 -2.80 -7.94 21.66
N ILE A 364 -3.35 -7.51 20.52
CA ILE A 364 -4.25 -8.33 19.72
C ILE A 364 -3.51 -9.54 19.12
N SER A 365 -4.09 -10.72 19.25
CA SER A 365 -3.63 -11.93 18.58
C SER A 365 -4.66 -12.37 17.55
N ILE A 366 -4.38 -12.09 16.28
CA ILE A 366 -5.23 -12.54 15.18
C ILE A 366 -5.31 -14.05 15.10
N LYS A 367 -4.21 -14.72 15.43
CA LYS A 367 -4.18 -16.18 15.46
C LYS A 367 -5.15 -16.73 16.50
N ASP A 368 -5.14 -16.19 17.73
CA ASP A 368 -6.04 -16.66 18.78
C ASP A 368 -7.50 -16.39 18.44
N ILE A 369 -7.79 -15.23 17.83
CA ILE A 369 -9.12 -14.87 17.39
C ILE A 369 -9.59 -15.80 16.26
N MET A 370 -8.80 -15.98 15.20
CA MET A 370 -9.18 -16.79 14.03
C MET A 370 -9.23 -18.29 14.35
N GLU A 371 -8.49 -18.78 15.34
CA GLU A 371 -8.55 -20.16 15.81
C GLU A 371 -9.65 -20.39 16.88
N GLY A 372 -10.46 -19.35 17.22
CA GLY A 372 -11.58 -19.45 18.16
C GLY A 372 -11.17 -19.53 19.63
N ARG A 373 -9.95 -19.09 19.98
CA ARG A 373 -9.49 -19.03 21.37
C ARG A 373 -9.86 -17.71 22.07
N ASP A 374 -10.16 -16.66 21.29
CA ASP A 374 -10.64 -15.37 21.80
C ASP A 374 -11.99 -15.02 21.11
N GLU A 375 -13.09 -15.55 21.64
CA GLU A 375 -14.45 -15.32 21.13
C GLU A 375 -14.88 -13.85 21.27
N GLU A 376 -14.48 -13.18 22.35
CA GLU A 376 -14.77 -11.75 22.55
C GLU A 376 -14.03 -10.92 21.49
N GLY A 377 -12.76 -11.25 21.22
CA GLY A 377 -11.97 -10.60 20.17
C GLY A 377 -12.61 -10.75 18.80
N TYR A 378 -13.13 -11.93 18.48
CA TYR A 378 -13.85 -12.15 17.23
C TYR A 378 -15.07 -11.24 17.10
N GLN A 379 -15.89 -11.10 18.17
CA GLN A 379 -17.04 -10.20 18.15
C GLN A 379 -16.61 -8.74 18.00
N LEU A 380 -15.55 -8.31 18.68
CA LEU A 380 -15.01 -6.94 18.54
C LEU A 380 -14.52 -6.65 17.12
N LEU A 381 -13.91 -7.62 16.44
CA LEU A 381 -13.55 -7.45 15.02
C LEU A 381 -14.79 -7.30 14.14
N LEU A 382 -15.85 -8.09 14.38
CA LEU A 382 -17.11 -7.94 13.64
C LEU A 382 -17.74 -6.56 13.88
N ASP A 383 -17.74 -6.08 15.12
CA ASP A 383 -18.28 -4.75 15.46
C ASP A 383 -17.51 -3.63 14.76
N ASP A 384 -16.18 -3.75 14.67
CA ASP A 384 -15.33 -2.80 13.94
C ASP A 384 -15.61 -2.85 12.43
N ILE A 385 -15.72 -4.05 11.86
CA ILE A 385 -16.04 -4.24 10.43
C ILE A 385 -17.42 -3.65 10.12
N ASP A 386 -18.41 -3.87 10.98
CA ASP A 386 -19.76 -3.33 10.80
C ASP A 386 -19.77 -1.80 10.86
N ALA A 387 -18.99 -1.20 11.74
CA ALA A 387 -18.85 0.26 11.80
C ALA A 387 -18.24 0.84 10.51
N ILE A 388 -17.26 0.14 9.92
CA ILE A 388 -16.68 0.54 8.62
C ILE A 388 -17.64 0.25 7.47
N ALA A 389 -18.42 -0.83 7.55
CA ALA A 389 -19.44 -1.14 6.55
C ALA A 389 -20.46 0.00 6.40
N VAL A 390 -20.82 0.70 7.48
CA VAL A 390 -21.67 1.90 7.43
C VAL A 390 -21.07 2.96 6.51
N GLN A 391 -19.78 3.24 6.64
CA GLN A 391 -19.08 4.25 5.82
C GLN A 391 -19.03 3.85 4.34
N LEU A 392 -18.71 2.58 4.07
CA LEU A 392 -18.69 2.03 2.73
C LEU A 392 -20.10 1.96 2.10
N LYS A 393 -21.14 1.76 2.94
CA LYS A 393 -22.55 1.80 2.51
C LYS A 393 -22.98 3.19 2.07
N ILE A 394 -22.53 4.23 2.78
CA ILE A 394 -22.75 5.62 2.36
C ILE A 394 -22.20 5.83 0.96
N LEU A 395 -20.95 5.41 0.69
CA LEU A 395 -20.36 5.47 -0.65
C LEU A 395 -21.19 4.71 -1.68
N GLN A 396 -21.68 3.51 -1.35
CA GLN A 396 -22.54 2.72 -2.23
C GLN A 396 -23.87 3.44 -2.54
N ASN A 397 -24.48 4.09 -1.56
CA ASN A 397 -25.73 4.82 -1.75
C ASN A 397 -25.57 6.04 -2.69
N TYR A 398 -24.36 6.55 -2.82
CA TYR A 398 -23.99 7.57 -3.81
C TYR A 398 -23.37 6.98 -5.09
N ASP A 399 -23.53 5.66 -5.33
CA ASP A 399 -23.00 4.95 -6.50
C ASP A 399 -21.49 5.14 -6.72
N VAL A 400 -20.72 5.34 -5.65
CA VAL A 400 -19.27 5.50 -5.72
C VAL A 400 -18.59 4.13 -5.75
N PRO A 401 -17.95 3.74 -6.86
CA PRO A 401 -17.11 2.54 -6.88
C PRO A 401 -15.80 2.81 -6.12
N VAL A 402 -15.33 1.85 -5.35
CA VAL A 402 -14.18 2.00 -4.47
C VAL A 402 -13.13 0.95 -4.79
N LEU A 403 -11.89 1.37 -5.06
CA LEU A 403 -10.71 0.52 -4.98
C LEU A 403 -10.44 0.28 -3.48
N TRP A 404 -10.88 -0.87 -2.96
CA TRP A 404 -10.82 -1.19 -1.55
C TRP A 404 -9.55 -1.95 -1.20
N ARG A 405 -8.64 -1.32 -0.47
CA ARG A 405 -7.32 -1.83 -0.10
C ARG A 405 -7.16 -1.99 1.42
N PRO A 406 -7.89 -2.94 2.03
CA PRO A 406 -7.75 -3.22 3.46
C PRO A 406 -6.52 -4.06 3.75
N LEU A 407 -6.10 -4.10 5.02
CA LEU A 407 -5.09 -5.03 5.54
C LEU A 407 -3.77 -4.99 4.73
N HIS A 408 -3.39 -3.80 4.28
CA HIS A 408 -2.20 -3.58 3.46
C HIS A 408 -0.91 -3.86 4.23
N GLU A 409 0.19 -4.06 3.50
CA GLU A 409 1.56 -4.28 4.01
C GLU A 409 1.68 -5.41 5.07
N ALA A 410 0.78 -6.39 5.03
CA ALA A 410 0.64 -7.38 6.09
C ALA A 410 1.91 -8.18 6.34
N SER A 411 2.63 -8.58 5.28
CA SER A 411 3.82 -9.42 5.42
C SER A 411 5.01 -8.70 6.08
N GLY A 412 4.94 -7.37 6.23
CA GLY A 412 5.92 -6.58 6.99
C GLY A 412 5.87 -6.83 8.50
N GLY A 413 4.73 -7.27 9.02
CA GLY A 413 4.55 -7.61 10.44
C GLY A 413 4.52 -6.40 11.39
N TRP A 414 4.64 -5.17 10.87
CA TRP A 414 4.53 -3.96 11.70
C TRP A 414 3.08 -3.58 12.02
N PHE A 415 2.13 -4.01 11.22
CA PHE A 415 0.70 -3.91 11.50
C PHE A 415 0.19 -5.17 12.17
N TRP A 416 -0.72 -5.03 13.14
CA TRP A 416 -1.19 -6.15 13.94
C TRP A 416 -1.87 -7.26 13.12
N TRP A 417 -2.49 -6.93 11.99
CA TRP A 417 -3.13 -7.92 11.10
C TRP A 417 -2.13 -8.80 10.35
N GLY A 418 -0.84 -8.44 10.35
CA GLY A 418 0.24 -9.20 9.75
C GLY A 418 1.22 -9.81 10.75
N ALA A 419 1.07 -9.55 12.06
CA ALA A 419 2.08 -9.89 13.06
C ALA A 419 2.31 -11.39 13.24
N GLU A 420 1.30 -12.22 12.97
CA GLU A 420 1.33 -13.66 13.29
C GLU A 420 1.33 -14.58 12.06
N GLY A 421 1.71 -14.03 10.90
CA GLY A 421 1.97 -14.81 9.70
C GLY A 421 0.78 -14.90 8.73
N ALA A 422 1.00 -15.65 7.65
CA ALA A 422 0.13 -15.67 6.48
C ALA A 422 -1.25 -16.28 6.76
N GLU A 423 -1.33 -17.38 7.51
CA GLU A 423 -2.59 -18.11 7.66
C GLU A 423 -3.64 -17.34 8.48
N PRO A 424 -3.32 -16.75 9.66
CA PRO A 424 -4.26 -15.87 10.35
C PRO A 424 -4.67 -14.65 9.51
N TYR A 425 -3.75 -14.07 8.75
CA TYR A 425 -4.04 -12.97 7.83
C TYR A 425 -5.05 -13.36 6.75
N LYS A 426 -4.84 -14.51 6.06
CA LYS A 426 -5.77 -15.00 5.03
C LYS A 426 -7.16 -15.26 5.61
N ALA A 427 -7.23 -15.80 6.83
CA ALA A 427 -8.49 -16.01 7.51
C ALA A 427 -9.21 -14.68 7.79
N LEU A 428 -8.48 -13.66 8.28
CA LEU A 428 -9.02 -12.32 8.51
C LEU A 428 -9.48 -11.66 7.20
N TRP A 429 -8.70 -11.76 6.12
CA TRP A 429 -9.08 -11.24 4.81
C TRP A 429 -10.41 -11.84 4.33
N ARG A 430 -10.56 -13.16 4.44
CA ARG A 430 -11.80 -13.86 4.03
C ARG A 430 -12.98 -13.52 4.92
N LEU A 431 -12.77 -13.35 6.23
CA LEU A 431 -13.79 -12.85 7.14
C LEU A 431 -14.26 -11.46 6.72
N LEU A 432 -13.31 -10.54 6.45
CA LEU A 432 -13.62 -9.18 6.02
C LEU A 432 -14.38 -9.17 4.68
N TYR A 433 -13.93 -9.97 3.71
CA TYR A 433 -14.61 -10.12 2.42
C TYR A 433 -16.04 -10.64 2.60
N ASP A 434 -16.23 -11.72 3.35
CA ASP A 434 -17.54 -12.31 3.58
C ASP A 434 -18.48 -11.33 4.30
N ARG A 435 -17.97 -10.66 5.34
CA ARG A 435 -18.78 -9.70 6.13
C ARG A 435 -19.20 -8.51 5.29
N LEU A 436 -18.30 -7.88 4.56
CA LEU A 436 -18.60 -6.70 3.74
C LEU A 436 -19.43 -7.06 2.49
N THR A 437 -19.01 -8.08 1.75
CA THR A 437 -19.63 -8.42 0.45
C THR A 437 -20.91 -9.24 0.61
N ASN A 438 -20.87 -10.31 1.42
CA ASN A 438 -21.98 -11.26 1.48
C ASN A 438 -23.00 -10.90 2.56
N TYR A 439 -22.57 -10.38 3.71
CA TYR A 439 -23.47 -9.99 4.79
C TYR A 439 -24.04 -8.58 4.57
N HIS A 440 -23.18 -7.54 4.47
CA HIS A 440 -23.58 -6.15 4.28
C HIS A 440 -24.00 -5.81 2.84
N LYS A 441 -23.81 -6.71 1.88
CA LYS A 441 -24.15 -6.50 0.46
C LYS A 441 -23.50 -5.25 -0.13
N LEU A 442 -22.23 -5.01 0.22
CA LEU A 442 -21.46 -3.95 -0.39
C LEU A 442 -20.98 -4.40 -1.78
N ASN A 443 -21.66 -3.88 -2.79
CA ASN A 443 -21.47 -4.24 -4.19
C ASN A 443 -20.67 -3.20 -4.98
N ASN A 444 -20.14 -2.19 -4.29
CA ASN A 444 -19.36 -1.09 -4.88
C ASN A 444 -17.85 -1.23 -4.66
N LEU A 445 -17.38 -2.37 -4.15
CA LEU A 445 -15.97 -2.60 -3.83
C LEU A 445 -15.26 -3.40 -4.92
N ILE A 446 -14.07 -2.93 -5.32
CA ILE A 446 -13.06 -3.66 -6.08
C ILE A 446 -11.95 -4.03 -5.09
N TRP A 447 -11.75 -5.31 -4.83
CA TRP A 447 -10.87 -5.79 -3.77
C TRP A 447 -9.39 -5.78 -4.21
N VAL A 448 -8.60 -4.91 -3.60
CA VAL A 448 -7.18 -4.72 -3.88
C VAL A 448 -6.35 -5.40 -2.79
N TYR A 449 -5.78 -6.57 -3.09
CA TYR A 449 -4.87 -7.27 -2.19
C TYR A 449 -3.52 -6.56 -2.16
N ASN A 450 -3.01 -6.28 -0.98
CA ASN A 450 -1.72 -5.66 -0.77
C ASN A 450 -0.98 -6.28 0.44
N GLY A 451 -0.89 -7.60 0.49
CA GLY A 451 -0.12 -8.30 1.52
C GLY A 451 1.38 -8.31 1.25
N GLN A 452 1.81 -7.87 0.06
CA GLN A 452 3.20 -7.71 -0.38
C GLN A 452 4.05 -9.01 -0.35
N ASN A 453 3.40 -10.16 -0.34
CA ASN A 453 4.07 -11.45 -0.38
C ASN A 453 3.15 -12.50 -1.04
N PRO A 454 3.60 -13.19 -2.10
CA PRO A 454 2.80 -14.21 -2.77
C PRO A 454 2.25 -15.29 -1.84
N ALA A 455 3.01 -15.69 -0.80
CA ALA A 455 2.57 -16.69 0.17
C ALA A 455 1.36 -16.25 1.04
N TRP A 456 1.07 -14.95 1.06
CA TRP A 456 -0.03 -14.35 1.84
C TRP A 456 -1.29 -14.15 1.01
N TYR A 457 -1.25 -14.48 -0.27
CA TYR A 457 -2.38 -14.28 -1.19
C TYR A 457 -3.61 -15.10 -0.76
N PRO A 458 -4.77 -14.46 -0.53
CA PRO A 458 -5.93 -15.15 0.06
C PRO A 458 -6.77 -15.94 -0.95
N GLY A 459 -6.53 -15.79 -2.25
CA GLY A 459 -7.19 -16.51 -3.32
C GLY A 459 -7.90 -15.62 -4.34
N ASP A 460 -8.03 -16.13 -5.57
CA ASP A 460 -8.61 -15.40 -6.71
C ASP A 460 -10.10 -15.09 -6.57
N ASP A 461 -10.80 -15.85 -5.75
CA ASP A 461 -12.23 -15.73 -5.49
C ASP A 461 -12.59 -14.53 -4.59
N VAL A 462 -11.60 -13.94 -3.92
CA VAL A 462 -11.76 -12.82 -2.98
C VAL A 462 -10.82 -11.64 -3.28
N VAL A 463 -10.16 -11.64 -4.44
CA VAL A 463 -9.23 -10.59 -4.88
C VAL A 463 -9.51 -10.23 -6.33
N ASP A 464 -9.55 -8.93 -6.64
CA ASP A 464 -9.72 -8.40 -7.99
C ASP A 464 -8.41 -7.88 -8.57
N ILE A 465 -7.63 -7.14 -7.78
CA ILE A 465 -6.39 -6.46 -8.17
C ILE A 465 -5.31 -6.77 -7.12
N ILE A 466 -4.05 -6.82 -7.53
CA ILE A 466 -2.91 -6.94 -6.62
C ILE A 466 -2.17 -5.60 -6.57
N GLY A 467 -2.01 -5.07 -5.37
CA GLY A 467 -1.30 -3.84 -5.08
C GLY A 467 0.06 -4.09 -4.43
N GLU A 468 0.98 -3.17 -4.68
CA GLU A 468 2.29 -3.12 -4.02
C GLU A 468 2.53 -1.71 -3.47
N ASP A 469 3.08 -1.63 -2.26
CA ASP A 469 3.51 -0.38 -1.63
C ASP A 469 5.03 -0.35 -1.63
N ILE A 470 5.63 0.65 -2.29
CA ILE A 470 7.06 0.67 -2.56
C ILE A 470 7.66 2.02 -2.19
N TYR A 471 8.62 1.97 -1.26
CA TYR A 471 9.39 3.14 -0.80
C TYR A 471 10.88 2.92 -1.09
N PRO A 472 11.33 3.12 -2.33
CA PRO A 472 12.73 2.90 -2.71
C PRO A 472 13.64 4.01 -2.15
N GLU A 473 14.94 3.89 -2.38
CA GLU A 473 15.88 4.96 -2.04
C GLU A 473 15.48 6.28 -2.70
N LYS A 474 15.80 7.40 -2.04
CA LYS A 474 15.48 8.74 -2.56
C LYS A 474 16.01 8.89 -3.99
N LYS A 475 15.15 9.40 -4.88
CA LYS A 475 15.43 9.61 -6.31
C LYS A 475 15.65 8.34 -7.13
N ASP A 476 15.38 7.17 -6.59
CA ASP A 476 15.24 5.97 -7.40
C ASP A 476 13.87 6.00 -8.09
N VAL A 477 13.87 6.24 -9.38
CA VAL A 477 12.69 6.33 -10.25
C VAL A 477 12.59 5.13 -11.19
N SER A 478 13.36 4.07 -10.90
CA SER A 478 13.37 2.83 -11.70
C SER A 478 12.01 2.11 -11.65
N PRO A 479 11.70 1.29 -12.66
CA PRO A 479 10.41 0.61 -12.81
C PRO A 479 10.00 -0.32 -11.67
N GLN A 480 10.89 -0.66 -10.74
CA GLN A 480 10.66 -1.61 -9.65
C GLN A 480 10.23 -3.01 -10.17
N GLN A 481 10.85 -3.47 -11.24
CA GLN A 481 10.50 -4.71 -11.94
C GLN A 481 10.49 -5.93 -11.02
N SER A 482 11.38 -6.00 -10.03
CA SER A 482 11.42 -7.08 -9.05
C SER A 482 10.10 -7.19 -8.29
N ARG A 483 9.58 -6.08 -7.79
CA ARG A 483 8.32 -6.02 -7.04
C ARG A 483 7.14 -6.34 -7.96
N PHE A 484 7.15 -5.83 -9.18
CA PHE A 484 6.13 -6.12 -10.19
C PHE A 484 6.05 -7.63 -10.49
N LYS A 485 7.21 -8.28 -10.72
CA LYS A 485 7.27 -9.73 -10.96
C LYS A 485 6.86 -10.53 -9.71
N GLN A 486 7.23 -10.07 -8.51
CA GLN A 486 6.78 -10.69 -7.26
C GLN A 486 5.25 -10.65 -7.15
N ALA A 487 4.63 -9.50 -7.43
CA ALA A 487 3.17 -9.37 -7.43
C ALA A 487 2.52 -10.32 -8.45
N LEU A 488 3.05 -10.38 -9.68
CA LEU A 488 2.58 -11.33 -10.70
C LEU A 488 2.65 -12.79 -10.25
N SER A 489 3.61 -13.16 -9.40
CA SER A 489 3.77 -14.53 -8.91
C SER A 489 2.79 -14.92 -7.80
N SER A 490 1.92 -14.03 -7.37
CA SER A 490 0.93 -14.31 -6.31
C SER A 490 -0.16 -15.30 -6.73
N THR A 491 -0.42 -15.41 -8.04
CA THR A 491 -1.42 -16.31 -8.60
C THR A 491 -1.05 -16.72 -10.03
N GLU A 492 -1.54 -17.87 -10.48
CA GLU A 492 -1.46 -18.27 -11.89
C GLU A 492 -2.49 -17.53 -12.78
N SER A 493 -3.52 -16.96 -12.16
CA SER A 493 -4.50 -16.13 -12.85
C SER A 493 -3.89 -14.77 -13.20
N LYS A 494 -4.28 -14.22 -14.35
CA LYS A 494 -3.85 -12.87 -14.73
C LYS A 494 -4.66 -11.84 -13.95
N LYS A 495 -3.99 -11.08 -13.09
CA LYS A 495 -4.57 -9.97 -12.33
C LYS A 495 -3.91 -8.65 -12.74
N ILE A 496 -4.63 -7.56 -12.57
CA ILE A 496 -4.07 -6.21 -12.67
C ILE A 496 -3.09 -6.02 -11.52
N ILE A 497 -1.93 -5.44 -11.80
CA ILE A 497 -0.93 -5.06 -10.80
C ILE A 497 -0.85 -3.55 -10.71
N ALA A 498 -0.91 -3.01 -9.50
CA ALA A 498 -0.89 -1.58 -9.23
C ALA A 498 0.17 -1.20 -8.20
N LEU A 499 0.69 0.02 -8.30
CA LEU A 499 1.55 0.64 -7.31
C LEU A 499 0.65 1.47 -6.37
N THR A 500 0.08 0.81 -5.38
CA THR A 500 -0.97 1.36 -4.51
C THR A 500 -0.46 2.38 -3.51
N GLU A 501 0.82 2.30 -3.13
CA GLU A 501 1.54 3.37 -2.46
C GLU A 501 2.95 3.50 -2.99
N ASN A 502 3.44 4.73 -3.08
CA ASN A 502 4.83 4.96 -3.45
C ASN A 502 5.42 6.20 -2.76
N GLY A 503 6.71 6.10 -2.42
CA GLY A 503 7.48 7.26 -1.98
C GLY A 503 8.03 8.09 -3.14
N ASN A 504 8.36 7.43 -4.26
CA ASN A 504 8.90 8.06 -5.46
C ASN A 504 7.98 7.80 -6.64
N ILE A 505 7.73 8.80 -7.48
CA ILE A 505 7.07 8.62 -8.77
C ILE A 505 8.10 8.00 -9.73
N LEU A 506 7.70 6.94 -10.44
CA LEU A 506 8.56 6.22 -11.36
C LEU A 506 8.68 6.93 -12.72
N ASP A 507 9.79 6.73 -13.42
CA ASP A 507 9.98 7.29 -14.75
C ASP A 507 9.14 6.52 -15.79
N ILE A 508 8.19 7.20 -16.42
CA ILE A 508 7.25 6.60 -17.38
C ILE A 508 7.95 6.04 -18.61
N ASP A 509 8.98 6.72 -19.12
CA ASP A 509 9.76 6.21 -20.27
C ASP A 509 10.40 4.86 -19.94
N MET A 510 10.97 4.72 -18.72
CA MET A 510 11.55 3.47 -18.26
C MET A 510 10.49 2.37 -18.07
N LEU A 511 9.30 2.71 -17.56
CA LEU A 511 8.18 1.76 -17.45
C LEU A 511 7.81 1.19 -18.82
N LEU A 512 7.70 2.04 -19.83
CA LEU A 512 7.39 1.65 -21.21
C LEU A 512 8.51 0.84 -21.85
N GLU A 513 9.76 1.26 -21.66
CA GLU A 513 10.93 0.57 -22.22
C GLU A 513 11.06 -0.86 -21.69
N GLU A 514 10.91 -1.04 -20.36
CA GLU A 514 11.00 -2.34 -19.70
C GLU A 514 9.68 -3.12 -19.72
N LYS A 515 8.61 -2.47 -20.17
CA LYS A 515 7.24 -3.00 -20.13
C LYS A 515 6.80 -3.40 -18.70
N VAL A 516 7.14 -2.61 -17.72
CA VAL A 516 6.70 -2.76 -16.33
C VAL A 516 5.58 -1.76 -16.08
N MET A 517 4.38 -2.08 -16.57
CA MET A 517 3.25 -1.16 -16.61
C MET A 517 2.34 -1.35 -15.39
N TRP A 518 2.69 -0.67 -14.30
CA TRP A 518 1.79 -0.51 -13.17
C TRP A 518 0.48 0.14 -13.62
N SER A 519 -0.67 -0.38 -13.19
CA SER A 519 -1.98 0.15 -13.61
C SER A 519 -2.18 1.61 -13.15
N TRP A 520 -1.80 1.89 -11.91
CA TRP A 520 -1.71 3.25 -11.37
C TRP A 520 -0.54 3.33 -10.39
N PHE A 521 -0.14 4.54 -10.06
CA PHE A 521 0.64 4.85 -8.87
C PHE A 521 -0.17 5.76 -7.95
N CYS A 522 0.02 5.67 -6.62
CA CYS A 522 -0.60 6.54 -5.65
C CYS A 522 0.44 7.03 -4.64
N THR A 523 0.97 8.23 -4.84
CA THR A 523 2.06 8.76 -4.02
C THR A 523 1.57 9.04 -2.60
N TRP A 524 2.36 8.61 -1.59
CA TRP A 524 2.02 8.86 -0.20
C TRP A 524 2.10 10.36 0.14
N GLU A 525 1.32 10.76 1.14
CA GLU A 525 1.20 12.16 1.57
C GLU A 525 2.44 12.69 2.33
N GLY A 526 2.40 13.96 2.70
CA GLY A 526 3.40 14.59 3.55
C GLY A 526 4.74 14.81 2.85
N ASP A 527 5.84 14.46 3.49
CA ASP A 527 7.21 14.77 3.04
C ASP A 527 7.56 14.22 1.63
N PHE A 528 6.81 13.23 1.12
CA PHE A 528 7.01 12.70 -0.24
C PHE A 528 6.60 13.72 -1.33
N VAL A 529 5.64 14.59 -1.03
CA VAL A 529 5.09 15.59 -1.95
C VAL A 529 5.28 17.00 -1.44
N LEU A 530 5.22 17.23 -0.12
CA LEU A 530 5.22 18.56 0.46
C LEU A 530 6.63 19.10 0.68
N ASP A 531 6.92 20.24 0.08
CA ASP A 531 8.02 21.13 0.51
C ASP A 531 7.44 22.32 1.27
N LYS A 532 7.81 22.48 2.52
CA LYS A 532 7.34 23.60 3.39
C LYS A 532 7.81 24.98 2.91
N LYS A 533 8.77 25.03 1.98
CA LYS A 533 9.41 26.27 1.51
C LYS A 533 9.01 26.66 0.08
N SER A 534 8.27 25.82 -0.61
CA SER A 534 7.90 26.00 -2.02
C SER A 534 6.40 25.78 -2.21
N ASP A 535 5.82 26.43 -3.19
CA ASP A 535 4.44 26.15 -3.66
C ASP A 535 4.38 25.00 -4.67
N THR A 536 5.53 24.41 -4.99
CA THR A 536 5.66 23.21 -5.85
C THR A 536 5.96 21.97 -5.02
N VAL A 537 5.96 20.81 -5.67
CA VAL A 537 6.26 19.53 -5.02
C VAL A 537 7.68 19.48 -4.46
N SER A 538 7.87 18.66 -3.43
CA SER A 538 9.18 18.31 -2.88
C SER A 538 10.03 17.58 -3.92
N THR A 539 11.30 17.91 -4.00
CA THR A 539 12.28 17.23 -4.86
C THR A 539 13.17 16.26 -4.06
N GLU A 540 12.80 15.97 -2.83
CA GLU A 540 13.59 15.11 -1.96
C GLU A 540 13.56 13.65 -2.41
N TYR A 541 12.37 13.17 -2.76
CA TYR A 541 12.16 11.76 -3.17
C TYR A 541 12.10 11.62 -4.69
N THR A 542 11.38 12.48 -5.39
CA THR A 542 11.26 12.45 -6.84
C THR A 542 11.82 13.74 -7.45
N PRO A 543 12.71 13.67 -8.47
CA PRO A 543 13.10 14.85 -9.22
C PRO A 543 11.90 15.55 -9.87
N GLN A 544 11.89 16.88 -9.88
CA GLN A 544 10.73 17.66 -10.36
C GLN A 544 10.40 17.41 -11.85
N ASP A 545 11.40 17.22 -12.67
CA ASP A 545 11.24 16.91 -14.09
C ASP A 545 10.57 15.55 -14.31
N ILE A 546 10.82 14.56 -13.44
CA ILE A 546 10.12 13.28 -13.45
C ILE A 546 8.65 13.46 -13.04
N VAL A 547 8.36 14.28 -12.03
CA VAL A 547 6.97 14.59 -11.65
C VAL A 547 6.22 15.24 -12.80
N ILE A 548 6.82 16.28 -13.43
CA ILE A 548 6.23 16.96 -14.58
C ILE A 548 6.00 15.96 -15.73
N LYS A 549 6.98 15.12 -16.04
CA LYS A 549 6.86 14.09 -17.07
C LYS A 549 5.70 13.13 -16.74
N ALA A 550 5.64 12.59 -15.53
CA ALA A 550 4.63 11.62 -15.14
C ALA A 550 3.19 12.13 -15.26
N TYR A 551 2.96 13.42 -15.05
CA TYR A 551 1.63 14.02 -15.16
C TYR A 551 1.31 14.61 -16.55
N ASN A 552 2.27 14.61 -17.49
CA ASN A 552 2.08 15.16 -18.84
C ASN A 552 2.49 14.18 -19.95
N HIS A 553 2.77 12.92 -19.61
CA HIS A 553 3.17 11.91 -20.58
C HIS A 553 1.93 11.37 -21.34
N GLU A 554 2.05 11.09 -22.65
CA GLU A 554 0.96 10.56 -23.48
C GLU A 554 0.43 9.19 -23.03
N ASN A 555 1.22 8.42 -22.28
CA ASN A 555 0.83 7.13 -21.70
C ASN A 555 0.46 7.24 -20.20
N THR A 556 0.16 8.41 -19.69
CA THR A 556 -0.45 8.59 -18.36
C THR A 556 -1.85 9.17 -18.50
N ILE A 557 -2.67 8.94 -17.49
CA ILE A 557 -4.02 9.48 -17.41
C ILE A 557 -4.14 10.30 -16.14
N THR A 558 -4.45 11.57 -16.31
CA THR A 558 -4.74 12.53 -15.22
C THR A 558 -6.25 12.74 -15.10
N LEU A 559 -6.68 13.49 -14.09
CA LEU A 559 -8.10 13.71 -13.80
C LEU A 559 -8.89 14.23 -15.00
N ASP A 560 -8.35 15.21 -15.72
CA ASP A 560 -9.00 15.85 -16.88
C ASP A 560 -8.99 14.98 -18.15
N GLU A 561 -8.29 13.87 -18.14
CA GLU A 561 -8.24 12.88 -19.23
C GLU A 561 -9.11 11.66 -18.96
N LEU A 562 -9.73 11.55 -17.78
CA LEU A 562 -10.67 10.48 -17.48
C LEU A 562 -11.94 10.62 -18.33
N PRO A 563 -12.42 9.52 -18.95
CA PRO A 563 -13.75 9.52 -19.54
C PRO A 563 -14.81 9.68 -18.43
N ASP A 564 -16.05 9.95 -18.80
CA ASP A 564 -17.15 9.84 -17.85
C ASP A 564 -17.28 8.38 -17.38
N LEU A 565 -16.78 8.12 -16.16
CA LEU A 565 -16.75 6.77 -15.58
C LEU A 565 -18.16 6.20 -15.34
N LYS A 566 -19.17 7.06 -15.18
CA LYS A 566 -20.57 6.65 -14.94
C LYS A 566 -21.24 6.11 -16.20
N THR A 567 -20.69 6.44 -17.38
CA THR A 567 -21.22 6.03 -18.70
C THR A 567 -20.22 5.19 -19.49
N TYR A 568 -19.06 4.83 -18.91
CA TYR A 568 -18.06 3.99 -19.59
C TYR A 568 -18.68 2.68 -20.06
N SER A 569 -18.43 2.29 -21.34
CA SER A 569 -19.06 1.10 -21.91
C SER A 569 -18.67 -0.19 -21.20
N LEU A 570 -19.65 -1.07 -21.02
CA LEU A 570 -19.45 -2.43 -20.53
C LEU A 570 -19.31 -3.46 -21.67
N ASP A 571 -19.53 -3.02 -22.90
CA ASP A 571 -19.43 -3.86 -24.12
C ASP A 571 -17.97 -4.09 -24.54
#